data_bc86499560feb72c5c382216e75e0b70
#
_entry.id   bc86499560feb72c5c382216e75e0b70
#
_cell.length_a   1.000
_cell.length_b   1.000
_cell.length_c   1.000
_cell.angle_alpha   90.00
_cell.angle_beta   90.00
_cell.angle_gamma   90.00
#
_symmetry.space_group_name_H-M   'P 1'
#
loop_
_entity.id
_entity.type
_entity.pdbx_description
1 polymer ?
#
loop_
_entity_poly.entity_id
_entity_poly.type
_entity_poly.pdbx_seq_one_letter_code
_entity_poly.pdbx_strand_id
1 'polypeptide(L)'
;MFALDRDLPITDSPELLATKHASVLPAEVLHWLDPQPGQIIVDATLGAGGHTRLIAEKIGPTGKMISLDCDPFMIETAKKRLTNPNITFVHASFDQLRQVLDELHIPAVDGILADLGICSDQLDDSARGLSFQREGPLDMRLDPTRGMPASALVAQLDERSLADLIFQLGEERFSRRIAKAIVLERKINSIRTTTDLAELVRRCVPRSGKIDPATRTFQAFRIAVNCEMESLDSFLQLAPYCLKPEGRLVIISFHSLEDRKVKAAFKDTSRYLALTRKPVQAGEEEENRNARSRSAKLRAAKKV
;
A
#
# COMPACT_ATOMS: atom_id res chain seq x y z
N MET A 1 -26.60 -47.72 24.72
CA MET A 1 -25.99 -47.13 25.92
C MET A 1 -24.52 -46.96 25.64
N PHE A 2 -24.16 -45.88 24.95
CA PHE A 2 -22.77 -45.42 24.82
C PHE A 2 -22.75 -43.89 24.92
N ALA A 3 -21.88 -43.44 25.78
CA ALA A 3 -21.81 -42.11 26.34
C ALA A 3 -21.40 -41.04 25.32
N LEU A 4 -22.06 -39.91 25.45
CA LEU A 4 -21.64 -38.60 24.96
C LEU A 4 -20.30 -38.22 25.63
N ASP A 5 -19.29 -37.94 24.84
CA ASP A 5 -18.07 -37.33 25.35
C ASP A 5 -18.03 -35.87 24.94
N ARG A 6 -17.61 -35.08 25.90
CA ARG A 6 -17.84 -33.66 26.16
C ARG A 6 -16.97 -32.74 25.34
N ASP A 7 -17.54 -31.63 25.08
CA ASP A 7 -16.96 -30.26 24.92
C ASP A 7 -15.48 -30.14 25.18
N LEU A 8 -14.74 -29.87 24.11
CA LEU A 8 -13.45 -29.19 24.21
C LEU A 8 -13.72 -27.67 24.16
N PRO A 9 -13.23 -26.88 25.14
CA PRO A 9 -13.39 -25.45 25.12
C PRO A 9 -12.55 -24.88 23.98
N ILE A 10 -13.20 -24.16 23.07
CA ILE A 10 -12.56 -23.25 22.15
C ILE A 10 -11.99 -22.13 23.03
N THR A 11 -10.72 -22.22 23.37
CA THR A 11 -9.99 -21.10 23.97
C THR A 11 -9.76 -20.08 22.87
N ASP A 12 -10.63 -19.09 22.79
CA ASP A 12 -10.34 -17.82 22.12
C ASP A 12 -9.14 -17.18 22.85
N SER A 13 -7.96 -17.40 22.30
CA SER A 13 -6.77 -16.72 22.76
C SER A 13 -6.81 -15.27 22.27
N PRO A 14 -6.84 -14.27 23.15
CA PRO A 14 -6.87 -12.84 22.75
C PRO A 14 -5.65 -12.40 21.95
N GLU A 15 -4.59 -13.21 21.90
CA GLU A 15 -3.34 -12.92 21.20
C GLU A 15 -3.42 -12.97 19.66
N LEU A 16 -4.44 -13.63 19.08
CA LEU A 16 -4.61 -13.71 17.63
C LEU A 16 -5.22 -12.46 16.99
N LEU A 17 -5.69 -11.50 17.79
CA LEU A 17 -6.35 -10.28 17.31
C LEU A 17 -5.51 -9.00 17.44
N ALA A 18 -4.37 -9.05 18.11
CA ALA A 18 -3.49 -7.88 18.24
C ALA A 18 -2.62 -7.70 16.99
N THR A 19 -2.99 -6.75 16.13
CA THR A 19 -2.05 -6.26 15.12
C THR A 19 -0.87 -5.60 15.83
N LYS A 20 0.36 -6.00 15.50
CA LYS A 20 1.57 -5.23 15.85
C LYS A 20 1.63 -3.88 15.13
N HIS A 21 0.59 -3.52 14.36
CA HIS A 21 0.62 -2.42 13.42
C HIS A 21 -0.35 -1.32 13.83
N ALA A 22 0.22 -0.17 14.14
CA ALA A 22 -0.50 1.09 14.21
C ALA A 22 -0.65 1.66 12.79
N SER A 23 -1.85 2.12 12.43
CA SER A 23 -2.07 2.94 11.23
C SER A 23 -1.15 4.15 11.26
N VAL A 24 -0.72 4.59 10.09
CA VAL A 24 0.13 5.78 9.94
C VAL A 24 -0.74 7.04 9.91
N LEU A 25 -0.38 8.07 10.69
CA LEU A 25 -1.09 9.36 10.73
C LEU A 25 -2.61 9.24 11.01
N PRO A 26 -3.07 8.41 11.95
CA PRO A 26 -4.50 8.14 12.12
C PRO A 26 -5.30 9.37 12.54
N ALA A 27 -4.73 10.23 13.38
CA ALA A 27 -5.40 11.47 13.82
C ALA A 27 -5.50 12.47 12.66
N GLU A 28 -4.46 12.58 11.86
CA GLU A 28 -4.40 13.46 10.70
C GLU A 28 -5.35 12.98 9.58
N VAL A 29 -5.46 11.67 9.37
CA VAL A 29 -6.44 11.10 8.44
C VAL A 29 -7.85 11.48 8.87
N LEU A 30 -8.22 11.26 10.13
CA LEU A 30 -9.55 11.65 10.63
C LEU A 30 -9.78 13.16 10.55
N HIS A 31 -8.78 13.98 10.84
CA HIS A 31 -8.88 15.43 10.74
C HIS A 31 -9.13 15.91 9.31
N TRP A 32 -8.34 15.43 8.35
CA TRP A 32 -8.41 15.92 6.97
C TRP A 32 -9.53 15.27 6.15
N LEU A 33 -9.86 14.01 6.42
CA LEU A 33 -11.00 13.33 5.81
C LEU A 33 -12.32 13.83 6.40
N ASP A 34 -12.33 14.16 7.71
CA ASP A 34 -13.46 14.71 8.46
C ASP A 34 -14.76 13.88 8.29
N PRO A 35 -14.70 12.57 8.58
CA PRO A 35 -15.85 11.71 8.38
C PRO A 35 -16.99 12.03 9.32
N GLN A 36 -18.21 12.23 8.78
CA GLN A 36 -19.41 12.56 9.54
C GLN A 36 -20.38 11.38 9.60
N PRO A 37 -21.22 11.27 10.65
CA PRO A 37 -22.24 10.23 10.74
C PRO A 37 -23.12 10.15 9.49
N GLY A 38 -23.36 8.92 9.00
CA GLY A 38 -24.22 8.67 7.84
C GLY A 38 -23.53 8.82 6.48
N GLN A 39 -22.28 9.24 6.42
CA GLN A 39 -21.52 9.38 5.16
C GLN A 39 -21.13 8.04 4.55
N ILE A 40 -20.86 8.07 3.25
CA ILE A 40 -20.25 6.97 2.48
C ILE A 40 -18.80 7.30 2.26
N ILE A 41 -17.89 6.50 2.85
CA ILE A 41 -16.45 6.70 2.75
C ILE A 41 -15.80 5.46 2.10
N VAL A 42 -14.79 5.71 1.30
CA VAL A 42 -13.94 4.66 0.71
C VAL A 42 -12.58 4.67 1.38
N ASP A 43 -12.12 3.51 1.81
CA ASP A 43 -10.70 3.21 2.03
C ASP A 43 -10.21 2.40 0.83
N ALA A 44 -9.43 3.04 -0.02
CA ALA A 44 -8.98 2.44 -1.28
C ALA A 44 -7.77 1.50 -1.12
N THR A 45 -7.27 1.36 0.13
CA THR A 45 -6.06 0.61 0.51
C THR A 45 -6.25 0.02 1.90
N LEU A 46 -7.17 -0.94 2.03
CA LEU A 46 -7.61 -1.52 3.30
C LEU A 46 -6.46 -1.97 4.21
N GLY A 47 -5.46 -2.68 3.62
CA GLY A 47 -4.38 -3.29 4.39
C GLY A 47 -4.90 -4.11 5.57
N ALA A 48 -4.35 -3.86 6.75
CA ALA A 48 -4.79 -4.52 7.99
C ALA A 48 -6.11 -3.97 8.57
N GLY A 49 -6.74 -2.97 7.93
CA GLY A 49 -8.05 -2.41 8.31
C GLY A 49 -8.02 -1.35 9.42
N GLY A 50 -6.85 -0.85 9.77
CA GLY A 50 -6.74 0.09 10.89
C GLY A 50 -7.44 1.42 10.64
N HIS A 51 -7.26 2.04 9.49
CA HIS A 51 -7.97 3.26 9.07
C HIS A 51 -9.45 2.99 8.85
N THR A 52 -9.79 1.91 8.15
CA THR A 52 -11.18 1.47 7.94
C THR A 52 -11.95 1.42 9.26
N ARG A 53 -11.38 0.81 10.32
CA ARG A 53 -12.02 0.71 11.64
C ARG A 53 -12.30 2.10 12.22
N LEU A 54 -11.30 2.97 12.25
CA LEU A 54 -11.42 4.32 12.83
C LEU A 54 -12.45 5.16 12.09
N ILE A 55 -12.50 5.07 10.76
CA ILE A 55 -13.47 5.79 9.93
C ILE A 55 -14.88 5.20 10.14
N ALA A 56 -15.01 3.86 10.14
CA ALA A 56 -16.30 3.20 10.35
C ALA A 56 -16.94 3.57 11.71
N GLU A 57 -16.13 3.69 12.76
CA GLU A 57 -16.57 4.18 14.08
C GLU A 57 -17.11 5.62 14.01
N LYS A 58 -16.48 6.50 13.21
CA LYS A 58 -16.89 7.91 13.06
C LYS A 58 -18.16 8.08 12.24
N ILE A 59 -18.31 7.36 11.13
CA ILE A 59 -19.52 7.45 10.30
C ILE A 59 -20.73 6.76 10.94
N GLY A 60 -20.48 5.92 11.92
CA GLY A 60 -21.54 5.24 12.69
C GLY A 60 -22.34 4.20 11.88
N PRO A 61 -23.37 3.62 12.48
CA PRO A 61 -24.10 2.50 11.89
C PRO A 61 -24.95 2.87 10.66
N THR A 62 -25.28 4.15 10.48
CA THR A 62 -26.02 4.67 9.33
C THR A 62 -25.12 5.05 8.15
N GLY A 63 -23.79 5.15 8.39
CA GLY A 63 -22.80 5.37 7.35
C GLY A 63 -22.45 4.08 6.62
N LYS A 64 -21.79 4.19 5.47
CA LYS A 64 -21.31 3.06 4.68
C LYS A 64 -19.82 3.17 4.45
N MET A 65 -19.08 2.14 4.83
CA MET A 65 -17.65 2.02 4.57
C MET A 65 -17.41 1.03 3.43
N ILE A 66 -16.65 1.43 2.42
CA ILE A 66 -16.25 0.59 1.30
C ILE A 66 -14.74 0.49 1.36
N SER A 67 -14.21 -0.72 1.51
CA SER A 67 -12.78 -0.94 1.71
C SER A 67 -12.23 -1.89 0.66
N LEU A 68 -11.29 -1.36 -0.13
CA LEU A 68 -10.66 -2.07 -1.24
C LEU A 68 -9.24 -2.50 -0.86
N ASP A 69 -8.83 -3.64 -1.37
CA ASP A 69 -7.42 -4.02 -1.44
C ASP A 69 -7.19 -4.89 -2.67
N CYS A 70 -6.04 -4.73 -3.31
CA CYS A 70 -5.61 -5.61 -4.40
C CYS A 70 -5.09 -6.96 -3.88
N ASP A 71 -4.76 -7.06 -2.60
CA ASP A 71 -4.27 -8.26 -1.95
C ASP A 71 -5.43 -9.05 -1.32
N PRO A 72 -5.78 -10.23 -1.87
CA PRO A 72 -6.87 -11.03 -1.32
C PRO A 72 -6.61 -11.49 0.12
N PHE A 73 -5.34 -11.65 0.52
CA PHE A 73 -4.99 -12.03 1.88
C PHE A 73 -5.31 -10.90 2.88
N MET A 74 -5.09 -9.64 2.50
CA MET A 74 -5.47 -8.50 3.33
C MET A 74 -6.99 -8.41 3.52
N ILE A 75 -7.76 -8.64 2.46
CA ILE A 75 -9.23 -8.68 2.53
C ILE A 75 -9.68 -9.74 3.55
N GLU A 76 -9.17 -10.96 3.45
CA GLU A 76 -9.57 -12.05 4.37
C GLU A 76 -9.11 -11.78 5.82
N THR A 77 -7.95 -11.18 5.99
CA THR A 77 -7.44 -10.79 7.30
C THR A 77 -8.30 -9.69 7.93
N ALA A 78 -8.66 -8.67 7.16
CA ALA A 78 -9.52 -7.59 7.64
C ALA A 78 -10.94 -8.06 7.97
N LYS A 79 -11.54 -8.93 7.17
CA LYS A 79 -12.86 -9.53 7.45
C LYS A 79 -12.92 -10.26 8.80
N LYS A 80 -11.83 -10.91 9.19
CA LYS A 80 -11.75 -11.61 10.50
C LYS A 80 -11.67 -10.63 11.69
N ARG A 81 -11.13 -9.44 11.45
CA ARG A 81 -10.86 -8.41 12.48
C ARG A 81 -11.98 -7.38 12.60
N LEU A 82 -12.65 -7.06 11.50
CA LEU A 82 -13.66 -6.01 11.41
C LEU A 82 -15.03 -6.63 11.21
N THR A 83 -15.82 -6.64 12.28
CA THR A 83 -17.16 -7.22 12.29
C THR A 83 -18.28 -6.20 12.12
N ASN A 84 -17.95 -4.94 11.84
CA ASN A 84 -18.92 -3.87 11.65
C ASN A 84 -19.80 -4.14 10.42
N PRO A 85 -21.12 -4.20 10.54
CA PRO A 85 -22.01 -4.59 9.43
C PRO A 85 -22.10 -3.55 8.31
N ASN A 86 -21.64 -2.32 8.55
CA ASN A 86 -21.62 -1.22 7.58
C ASN A 86 -20.34 -1.19 6.71
N ILE A 87 -19.45 -2.19 6.83
CA ILE A 87 -18.23 -2.31 6.02
C ILE A 87 -18.46 -3.29 4.86
N THR A 88 -18.21 -2.83 3.64
CA THR A 88 -18.18 -3.66 2.44
C THR A 88 -16.72 -3.85 2.02
N PHE A 89 -16.25 -5.09 1.97
CA PHE A 89 -14.89 -5.44 1.53
C PHE A 89 -14.90 -5.83 0.05
N VAL A 90 -14.00 -5.26 -0.73
CA VAL A 90 -13.90 -5.51 -2.17
C VAL A 90 -12.46 -5.83 -2.56
N HIS A 91 -12.26 -7.00 -3.22
CA HIS A 91 -10.97 -7.34 -3.81
C HIS A 91 -10.83 -6.62 -5.15
N ALA A 92 -10.21 -5.46 -5.13
CA ALA A 92 -9.97 -4.63 -6.30
C ALA A 92 -8.78 -3.69 -6.05
N SER A 93 -8.09 -3.30 -7.10
CA SER A 93 -7.10 -2.22 -7.03
C SER A 93 -7.81 -0.86 -6.99
N PHE A 94 -7.20 0.13 -6.36
CA PHE A 94 -7.77 1.48 -6.20
C PHE A 94 -8.03 2.19 -7.55
N ASP A 95 -7.34 1.86 -8.61
CA ASP A 95 -7.59 2.37 -9.96
C ASP A 95 -8.90 1.82 -10.59
N GLN A 96 -9.49 0.79 -9.98
CA GLN A 96 -10.79 0.24 -10.35
C GLN A 96 -11.96 0.86 -9.54
N LEU A 97 -11.70 1.89 -8.73
CA LEU A 97 -12.69 2.46 -7.81
C LEU A 97 -14.00 2.84 -8.50
N ARG A 98 -13.96 3.43 -9.71
CA ARG A 98 -15.19 3.80 -10.42
C ARG A 98 -16.04 2.57 -10.75
N GLN A 99 -15.41 1.51 -11.28
CA GLN A 99 -16.07 0.25 -11.57
C GLN A 99 -16.72 -0.35 -10.31
N VAL A 100 -15.98 -0.38 -9.20
CA VAL A 100 -16.50 -0.88 -7.91
C VAL A 100 -17.73 -0.10 -7.45
N LEU A 101 -17.70 1.22 -7.55
CA LEU A 101 -18.84 2.05 -7.17
C LEU A 101 -20.05 1.85 -8.09
N ASP A 102 -19.82 1.63 -9.38
CA ASP A 102 -20.90 1.33 -10.35
C ASP A 102 -21.56 -0.03 -10.03
N GLU A 103 -20.78 -1.06 -9.73
CA GLU A 103 -21.28 -2.38 -9.32
C GLU A 103 -22.08 -2.33 -8.00
N LEU A 104 -21.68 -1.44 -7.09
CA LEU A 104 -22.40 -1.19 -5.83
C LEU A 104 -23.59 -0.22 -5.98
N HIS A 105 -23.85 0.30 -7.18
CA HIS A 105 -24.87 1.31 -7.47
C HIS A 105 -24.71 2.59 -6.63
N ILE A 106 -23.45 3.01 -6.40
CA ILE A 106 -23.12 4.23 -5.66
C ILE A 106 -22.58 5.28 -6.64
N PRO A 107 -23.34 6.35 -6.90
CA PRO A 107 -22.92 7.34 -7.89
C PRO A 107 -21.69 8.16 -7.45
N ALA A 108 -21.60 8.49 -6.16
CA ALA A 108 -20.49 9.24 -5.58
C ALA A 108 -20.42 9.07 -4.06
N VAL A 109 -19.24 9.30 -3.48
CA VAL A 109 -18.95 9.14 -2.06
C VAL A 109 -18.55 10.47 -1.42
N ASP A 110 -18.64 10.56 -0.08
CA ASP A 110 -18.33 11.77 0.68
C ASP A 110 -16.82 11.94 0.90
N GLY A 111 -16.08 10.83 0.95
CA GLY A 111 -14.63 10.87 1.13
C GLY A 111 -13.93 9.62 0.64
N ILE A 112 -12.66 9.79 0.28
CA ILE A 112 -11.77 8.71 -0.15
C ILE A 112 -10.45 8.85 0.61
N LEU A 113 -9.99 7.75 1.21
CA LEU A 113 -8.64 7.57 1.73
C LEU A 113 -7.85 6.65 0.82
N ALA A 114 -6.57 6.95 0.60
CA ALA A 114 -5.60 6.03 0.04
C ALA A 114 -4.30 6.09 0.85
N ASP A 115 -3.97 5.03 1.59
CA ASP A 115 -2.71 4.84 2.32
C ASP A 115 -1.79 3.98 1.44
N LEU A 116 -0.98 4.63 0.58
CA LEU A 116 -0.24 3.98 -0.48
C LEU A 116 0.87 3.06 0.04
N GLY A 117 1.30 2.14 -0.80
CA GLY A 117 2.41 1.23 -0.52
C GLY A 117 1.96 -0.08 0.11
N ILE A 118 2.77 -0.62 1.02
CA ILE A 118 2.57 -1.96 1.61
C ILE A 118 2.42 -1.90 3.12
N CYS A 119 1.60 -2.76 3.68
CA CYS A 119 1.44 -2.85 5.13
C CYS A 119 2.54 -3.75 5.75
N SER A 120 2.65 -3.70 7.08
CA SER A 120 3.68 -4.49 7.76
C SER A 120 3.37 -5.98 7.75
N ASP A 121 2.11 -6.39 7.77
CA ASP A 121 1.73 -7.81 7.66
C ASP A 121 2.27 -8.40 6.34
N GLN A 122 2.24 -7.62 5.24
CA GLN A 122 2.84 -8.01 3.96
C GLN A 122 4.37 -8.03 3.98
N LEU A 123 5.02 -7.10 4.70
CA LEU A 123 6.48 -7.06 4.85
C LEU A 123 7.02 -8.18 5.74
N ASP A 124 6.27 -8.58 6.77
CA ASP A 124 6.67 -9.61 7.73
C ASP A 124 6.51 -11.03 7.17
N ASP A 125 5.65 -11.20 6.15
CA ASP A 125 5.50 -12.47 5.43
C ASP A 125 6.62 -12.66 4.41
N SER A 126 7.61 -13.46 4.78
CA SER A 126 8.76 -13.75 3.89
C SER A 126 8.35 -14.45 2.59
N ALA A 127 7.23 -15.19 2.57
CA ALA A 127 6.73 -15.87 1.37
C ALA A 127 6.29 -14.89 0.26
N ARG A 128 6.03 -13.63 0.61
CA ARG A 128 5.66 -12.58 -0.34
C ARG A 128 6.86 -11.94 -1.07
N GLY A 129 8.06 -12.10 -0.54
CA GLY A 129 9.27 -11.54 -1.15
C GLY A 129 9.35 -10.02 -1.17
N LEU A 130 8.55 -9.33 -0.37
CA LEU A 130 8.47 -7.86 -0.29
C LEU A 130 9.58 -7.25 0.57
N SER A 131 10.24 -8.06 1.41
CA SER A 131 11.33 -7.66 2.28
C SER A 131 12.58 -8.52 2.03
N PHE A 132 13.74 -7.91 2.17
CA PHE A 132 15.04 -8.59 2.13
C PHE A 132 15.65 -8.82 3.53
N GLN A 133 14.88 -8.57 4.58
CA GLN A 133 15.31 -8.83 5.96
C GLN A 133 15.25 -10.33 6.32
N ARG A 134 14.43 -11.07 5.61
CA ARG A 134 14.30 -12.53 5.68
C ARG A 134 14.35 -13.10 4.29
N GLU A 135 14.91 -14.28 4.15
CA GLU A 135 14.92 -15.00 2.89
C GLU A 135 13.50 -15.43 2.50
N GLY A 136 13.16 -15.20 1.25
CA GLY A 136 11.91 -15.60 0.64
C GLY A 136 12.03 -15.62 -0.89
N PRO A 137 11.02 -16.13 -1.60
CA PRO A 137 10.99 -16.08 -3.06
C PRO A 137 11.01 -14.63 -3.54
N LEU A 138 11.70 -14.34 -4.62
CA LEU A 138 11.73 -13.02 -5.25
C LEU A 138 10.44 -12.81 -6.06
N ASP A 139 9.31 -12.66 -5.35
CA ASP A 139 7.98 -12.51 -5.96
C ASP A 139 7.55 -11.05 -6.05
N MET A 140 7.32 -10.38 -4.94
CA MET A 140 6.90 -8.98 -4.77
C MET A 140 5.49 -8.62 -5.28
N ARG A 141 4.68 -9.56 -5.76
CA ARG A 141 3.30 -9.28 -6.17
C ARG A 141 2.41 -9.04 -4.95
N LEU A 142 1.60 -8.01 -4.99
CA LEU A 142 0.54 -7.76 -4.00
C LEU A 142 -0.66 -8.67 -4.24
N ASP A 143 -1.05 -8.86 -5.50
CA ASP A 143 -1.98 -9.91 -5.91
C ASP A 143 -1.21 -11.08 -6.55
N PRO A 144 -1.02 -12.21 -5.86
CA PRO A 144 -0.26 -13.34 -6.39
C PRO A 144 -0.95 -14.05 -7.56
N THR A 145 -2.23 -13.73 -7.83
CA THR A 145 -2.98 -14.33 -8.94
C THR A 145 -2.74 -13.59 -10.26
N ARG A 146 -2.09 -12.43 -10.24
CA ARG A 146 -1.90 -11.56 -11.42
C ARG A 146 -0.42 -11.20 -11.63
N GLY A 147 -0.11 -10.90 -12.88
CA GLY A 147 1.21 -10.38 -13.25
C GLY A 147 2.37 -11.37 -13.11
N MET A 148 3.57 -10.87 -13.31
CA MET A 148 4.82 -11.64 -13.22
C MET A 148 5.56 -11.30 -11.94
N PRO A 149 6.20 -12.28 -11.26
CA PRO A 149 7.02 -12.02 -10.09
C PRO A 149 8.28 -11.24 -10.43
N ALA A 150 8.89 -10.59 -9.45
CA ALA A 150 10.15 -9.84 -9.62
C ALA A 150 11.28 -10.71 -10.18
N SER A 151 11.32 -11.99 -9.82
CA SER A 151 12.29 -12.96 -10.38
C SER A 151 12.18 -13.09 -11.90
N ALA A 152 10.98 -12.98 -12.48
CA ALA A 152 10.79 -12.99 -13.93
C ALA A 152 11.36 -11.72 -14.58
N LEU A 153 11.14 -10.55 -13.98
CA LEU A 153 11.73 -9.28 -14.46
C LEU A 153 13.26 -9.34 -14.41
N VAL A 154 13.82 -9.84 -13.32
CA VAL A 154 15.27 -10.05 -13.16
C VAL A 154 15.83 -11.01 -14.22
N ALA A 155 15.08 -12.06 -14.55
CA ALA A 155 15.52 -13.07 -15.52
C ALA A 155 15.41 -12.60 -16.98
N GLN A 156 14.40 -11.83 -17.33
CA GLN A 156 14.00 -11.56 -18.72
C GLN A 156 14.45 -10.19 -19.25
N LEU A 157 14.46 -9.14 -18.41
CA LEU A 157 14.78 -7.80 -18.88
C LEU A 157 16.26 -7.69 -19.30
N ASP A 158 16.52 -6.94 -20.37
CA ASP A 158 17.88 -6.60 -20.77
C ASP A 158 18.53 -5.61 -19.80
N GLU A 159 19.86 -5.41 -19.94
CA GLU A 159 20.65 -4.54 -19.05
C GLU A 159 20.13 -3.10 -19.02
N ARG A 160 19.73 -2.58 -20.18
CA ARG A 160 19.23 -1.20 -20.28
C ARG A 160 17.88 -1.05 -19.59
N SER A 161 16.96 -1.95 -19.88
CA SER A 161 15.61 -1.95 -19.26
C SER A 161 15.69 -2.10 -17.75
N LEU A 162 16.57 -2.99 -17.23
CA LEU A 162 16.83 -3.11 -15.78
C LEU A 162 17.39 -1.82 -15.20
N ALA A 163 18.36 -1.19 -15.88
CA ALA A 163 18.96 0.07 -15.40
C ALA A 163 17.94 1.20 -15.37
N ASP A 164 17.12 1.31 -16.40
CA ASP A 164 16.07 2.32 -16.50
C ASP A 164 14.98 2.10 -15.43
N LEU A 165 14.52 0.86 -15.23
CA LEU A 165 13.57 0.50 -14.16
C LEU A 165 14.12 0.90 -12.78
N ILE A 166 15.34 0.48 -12.44
CA ILE A 166 15.96 0.75 -11.14
C ILE A 166 16.20 2.26 -10.95
N PHE A 167 16.56 2.98 -12.00
CA PHE A 167 16.76 4.43 -11.94
C PHE A 167 15.44 5.19 -11.77
N GLN A 168 14.46 4.90 -12.61
CA GLN A 168 13.19 5.66 -12.67
C GLN A 168 12.30 5.39 -11.45
N LEU A 169 12.19 4.13 -11.03
CA LEU A 169 11.29 3.71 -9.96
C LEU A 169 11.96 3.62 -8.57
N GLY A 170 13.28 3.46 -8.55
CA GLY A 170 14.05 3.43 -7.30
C GLY A 170 14.81 4.72 -6.99
N GLU A 171 14.92 5.64 -7.96
CA GLU A 171 15.82 6.80 -7.86
C GLU A 171 17.26 6.40 -7.46
N GLU A 172 17.71 5.19 -7.93
CA GLU A 172 19.01 4.63 -7.58
C GLU A 172 20.08 5.05 -8.62
N ARG A 173 21.02 5.85 -8.20
CA ARG A 173 22.10 6.37 -9.07
C ARG A 173 23.06 5.31 -9.59
N PHE A 174 23.20 4.19 -8.90
CA PHE A 174 24.04 3.06 -9.30
C PHE A 174 23.31 2.05 -10.18
N SER A 175 22.14 2.38 -10.71
CA SER A 175 21.25 1.49 -11.48
C SER A 175 21.96 0.74 -12.60
N ARG A 176 22.82 1.39 -13.38
CA ARG A 176 23.58 0.75 -14.45
C ARG A 176 24.56 -0.31 -13.94
N ARG A 177 25.21 -0.05 -12.80
CA ARG A 177 26.13 -1.00 -12.17
C ARG A 177 25.37 -2.22 -11.64
N ILE A 178 24.22 -2.00 -11.04
CA ILE A 178 23.33 -3.05 -10.53
C ILE A 178 22.80 -3.90 -11.71
N ALA A 179 22.26 -3.26 -12.74
CA ALA A 179 21.74 -3.94 -13.92
C ALA A 179 22.80 -4.84 -14.60
N LYS A 180 24.02 -4.31 -14.80
CA LYS A 180 25.15 -5.08 -15.34
C LYS A 180 25.46 -6.30 -14.45
N ALA A 181 25.49 -6.12 -13.13
CA ALA A 181 25.76 -7.21 -12.20
C ALA A 181 24.65 -8.28 -12.25
N ILE A 182 23.36 -7.89 -12.32
CA ILE A 182 22.23 -8.81 -12.49
C ILE A 182 22.41 -9.64 -13.77
N VAL A 183 22.71 -8.99 -14.90
CA VAL A 183 22.86 -9.67 -16.20
C VAL A 183 24.05 -10.63 -16.21
N LEU A 184 25.13 -10.30 -15.52
CA LEU A 184 26.26 -11.20 -15.37
C LEU A 184 25.96 -12.37 -14.44
N GLU A 185 25.39 -12.11 -13.27
CA GLU A 185 25.09 -13.14 -12.26
C GLU A 185 24.10 -14.18 -12.80
N ARG A 186 23.00 -13.75 -13.45
CA ARG A 186 21.98 -14.68 -13.97
C ARG A 186 22.47 -15.65 -15.05
N LYS A 187 23.66 -15.41 -15.65
CA LYS A 187 24.32 -16.34 -16.59
C LYS A 187 24.99 -17.50 -15.86
N ILE A 188 25.31 -17.31 -14.59
CA ILE A 188 26.06 -18.28 -13.76
C ILE A 188 25.12 -18.93 -12.76
N ASN A 189 24.36 -18.08 -12.03
CA ASN A 189 23.44 -18.49 -10.99
C ASN A 189 22.08 -17.80 -11.18
N SER A 190 20.99 -18.54 -11.02
CA SER A 190 19.67 -17.90 -11.04
C SER A 190 19.43 -17.08 -9.77
N ILE A 191 18.99 -15.82 -9.93
CA ILE A 191 18.58 -14.95 -8.82
C ILE A 191 17.11 -15.22 -8.52
N ARG A 192 16.81 -15.96 -7.46
CA ARG A 192 15.47 -16.46 -7.15
C ARG A 192 14.92 -16.00 -5.80
N THR A 193 15.81 -15.61 -4.90
CA THR A 193 15.43 -15.21 -3.54
C THR A 193 15.67 -13.72 -3.31
N THR A 194 15.02 -13.20 -2.29
CA THR A 194 15.24 -11.81 -1.82
C THR A 194 16.69 -11.61 -1.39
N THR A 195 17.27 -12.61 -0.77
CA THR A 195 18.68 -12.59 -0.33
C THR A 195 19.65 -12.52 -1.49
N ASP A 196 19.44 -13.33 -2.56
CA ASP A 196 20.30 -13.29 -3.76
C ASP A 196 20.38 -11.88 -4.35
N LEU A 197 19.20 -11.24 -4.54
CA LEU A 197 19.16 -9.89 -5.10
C LEU A 197 19.77 -8.87 -4.15
N ALA A 198 19.46 -8.92 -2.85
CA ALA A 198 19.95 -7.96 -1.88
C ALA A 198 21.47 -8.00 -1.73
N GLU A 199 22.08 -9.19 -1.68
CA GLU A 199 23.52 -9.35 -1.59
C GLU A 199 24.21 -8.86 -2.87
N LEU A 200 23.65 -9.16 -4.05
CA LEU A 200 24.16 -8.64 -5.30
C LEU A 200 24.18 -7.11 -5.30
N VAL A 201 23.08 -6.48 -4.88
CA VAL A 201 22.98 -5.01 -4.82
C VAL A 201 23.97 -4.43 -3.82
N ARG A 202 24.13 -5.03 -2.63
CA ARG A 202 25.10 -4.58 -1.61
C ARG A 202 26.54 -4.63 -2.11
N ARG A 203 26.90 -5.59 -2.99
CA ARG A 203 28.22 -5.62 -3.67
C ARG A 203 28.38 -4.47 -4.68
N CYS A 204 27.27 -3.97 -5.23
CA CYS A 204 27.28 -2.91 -6.24
C CYS A 204 27.27 -1.51 -5.67
N VAL A 205 26.59 -1.31 -4.54
CA VAL A 205 26.30 0.03 -3.99
C VAL A 205 27.13 0.26 -2.73
N PRO A 206 27.94 1.34 -2.66
CA PRO A 206 28.66 1.68 -1.45
C PRO A 206 27.68 1.93 -0.28
N ARG A 207 27.98 1.37 0.87
CA ARG A 207 27.17 1.62 2.08
C ARG A 207 27.35 3.08 2.50
N SER A 208 26.32 3.88 2.39
CA SER A 208 26.32 5.27 2.83
C SER A 208 25.07 5.56 3.64
N GLY A 209 25.23 5.96 4.89
CA GLY A 209 24.13 6.29 5.80
C GLY A 209 23.44 5.09 6.46
N LYS A 210 22.21 5.31 6.93
CA LYS A 210 21.44 4.34 7.74
C LYS A 210 20.57 3.40 6.88
N ILE A 211 20.35 3.71 5.60
CA ILE A 211 19.48 2.95 4.71
C ILE A 211 20.28 1.84 4.04
N ASP A 212 19.73 0.63 4.01
CA ASP A 212 20.35 -0.49 3.31
C ASP A 212 20.45 -0.20 1.80
N PRO A 213 21.60 -0.47 1.15
CA PRO A 213 21.79 -0.27 -0.28
C PRO A 213 20.72 -0.94 -1.17
N ALA A 214 20.15 -2.06 -0.73
CA ALA A 214 19.15 -2.80 -1.49
C ALA A 214 17.76 -2.11 -1.51
N THR A 215 17.47 -1.20 -0.56
CA THR A 215 16.14 -0.62 -0.36
C THR A 215 15.55 -0.02 -1.64
N ARG A 216 16.32 0.81 -2.35
CA ARG A 216 15.86 1.49 -3.56
C ARG A 216 15.61 0.53 -4.72
N THR A 217 16.45 -0.47 -4.85
CA THR A 217 16.29 -1.51 -5.87
C THR A 217 15.06 -2.36 -5.59
N PHE A 218 14.82 -2.75 -4.34
CA PHE A 218 13.60 -3.48 -3.95
C PHE A 218 12.35 -2.65 -4.19
N GLN A 219 12.36 -1.36 -3.81
CA GLN A 219 11.28 -0.43 -4.13
C GLN A 219 11.01 -0.38 -5.64
N ALA A 220 12.05 -0.28 -6.47
CA ALA A 220 11.90 -0.22 -7.92
C ALA A 220 11.22 -1.46 -8.49
N PHE A 221 11.65 -2.65 -8.08
CA PHE A 221 11.04 -3.91 -8.52
C PHE A 221 9.60 -4.05 -8.02
N ARG A 222 9.30 -3.69 -6.75
CA ARG A 222 7.95 -3.72 -6.21
C ARG A 222 7.00 -2.84 -7.02
N ILE A 223 7.41 -1.60 -7.26
CA ILE A 223 6.64 -0.64 -8.07
C ILE A 223 6.38 -1.18 -9.47
N ALA A 224 7.41 -1.76 -10.12
CA ALA A 224 7.27 -2.30 -11.47
C ALA A 224 6.37 -3.54 -11.53
N VAL A 225 6.52 -4.47 -10.58
CA VAL A 225 5.74 -5.72 -10.51
C VAL A 225 4.24 -5.42 -10.34
N ASN A 226 3.91 -4.38 -9.54
CA ASN A 226 2.53 -4.05 -9.18
C ASN A 226 1.96 -2.87 -9.98
N CYS A 227 2.69 -2.34 -10.96
CA CYS A 227 2.26 -1.18 -11.77
C CYS A 227 1.79 0.00 -10.90
N GLU A 228 2.47 0.23 -9.74
CA GLU A 228 1.99 1.16 -8.70
C GLU A 228 1.85 2.59 -9.22
N MET A 229 2.75 3.04 -10.10
CA MET A 229 2.74 4.40 -10.62
C MET A 229 1.65 4.63 -11.66
N GLU A 230 1.37 3.66 -12.49
CA GLU A 230 0.31 3.68 -13.50
C GLU A 230 -1.07 3.64 -12.82
N SER A 231 -1.21 2.77 -11.82
CA SER A 231 -2.45 2.68 -11.02
C SER A 231 -2.70 3.99 -10.26
N LEU A 232 -1.65 4.61 -9.70
CA LEU A 232 -1.78 5.89 -9.01
C LEU A 232 -2.19 7.02 -9.98
N ASP A 233 -1.63 7.07 -11.20
CA ASP A 233 -2.03 8.06 -12.20
C ASP A 233 -3.50 7.89 -12.58
N SER A 234 -3.94 6.66 -12.84
CA SER A 234 -5.34 6.33 -13.15
C SER A 234 -6.26 6.72 -11.99
N PHE A 235 -5.90 6.37 -10.77
CA PHE A 235 -6.66 6.72 -9.56
C PHE A 235 -6.81 8.24 -9.39
N LEU A 236 -5.73 9.00 -9.53
CA LEU A 236 -5.76 10.46 -9.39
C LEU A 236 -6.63 11.14 -10.47
N GLN A 237 -6.75 10.52 -11.65
CA GLN A 237 -7.63 11.00 -12.70
C GLN A 237 -9.11 10.69 -12.43
N LEU A 238 -9.42 9.51 -11.90
CA LEU A 238 -10.80 9.07 -11.69
C LEU A 238 -11.41 9.51 -10.35
N ALA A 239 -10.62 9.73 -9.32
CA ALA A 239 -11.10 10.05 -7.97
C ALA A 239 -12.06 11.26 -7.91
N PRO A 240 -11.85 12.36 -8.66
CA PRO A 240 -12.82 13.47 -8.68
C PRO A 240 -14.21 13.07 -9.15
N TYR A 241 -14.30 12.11 -10.06
CA TYR A 241 -15.58 11.61 -10.59
C TYR A 241 -16.28 10.64 -9.63
N CYS A 242 -15.54 10.12 -8.65
CA CYS A 242 -16.06 9.27 -7.58
C CYS A 242 -16.53 10.07 -6.36
N LEU A 243 -16.09 11.32 -6.21
CA LEU A 243 -16.44 12.18 -5.08
C LEU A 243 -17.70 13.01 -5.36
N LYS A 244 -18.51 13.20 -4.34
CA LYS A 244 -19.55 14.25 -4.30
C LYS A 244 -18.89 15.65 -4.36
N PRO A 245 -19.62 16.72 -4.74
CA PRO A 245 -19.13 18.09 -4.53
C PRO A 245 -18.69 18.29 -3.08
N GLU A 246 -17.57 18.96 -2.86
CA GLU A 246 -16.94 19.16 -1.54
C GLU A 246 -16.42 17.86 -0.88
N GLY A 247 -16.58 16.69 -1.50
CA GLY A 247 -16.05 15.42 -1.02
C GLY A 247 -14.52 15.45 -0.91
N ARG A 248 -13.97 14.77 0.09
CA ARG A 248 -12.53 14.86 0.43
C ARG A 248 -11.74 13.65 -0.05
N LEU A 249 -10.54 13.93 -0.54
CA LEU A 249 -9.53 12.92 -0.90
C LEU A 249 -8.31 13.11 0.00
N VAL A 250 -7.98 12.09 0.76
CA VAL A 250 -6.80 12.04 1.62
C VAL A 250 -5.87 10.95 1.11
N ILE A 251 -4.60 11.28 0.86
CA ILE A 251 -3.61 10.34 0.36
C ILE A 251 -2.37 10.40 1.25
N ILE A 252 -1.90 9.23 1.71
CA ILE A 252 -0.61 9.06 2.36
C ILE A 252 0.34 8.42 1.36
N SER A 253 1.50 9.01 1.16
CA SER A 253 2.58 8.51 0.31
C SER A 253 3.83 8.25 1.13
N PHE A 254 4.65 7.26 0.72
CA PHE A 254 5.85 6.84 1.46
C PHE A 254 7.15 7.09 0.73
N HIS A 255 7.10 7.46 -0.53
CA HIS A 255 8.28 7.83 -1.30
C HIS A 255 8.03 9.02 -2.23
N SER A 256 9.15 9.56 -2.76
CA SER A 256 9.18 10.81 -3.55
C SER A 256 8.34 10.75 -4.82
N LEU A 257 8.26 9.59 -5.49
CA LEU A 257 7.53 9.44 -6.75
C LEU A 257 6.02 9.57 -6.52
N GLU A 258 5.48 8.91 -5.50
CA GLU A 258 4.08 9.04 -5.10
C GLU A 258 3.74 10.48 -4.72
N ASP A 259 4.50 11.06 -3.77
CA ASP A 259 4.25 12.44 -3.30
C ASP A 259 4.28 13.46 -4.44
N ARG A 260 5.16 13.25 -5.43
CA ARG A 260 5.28 14.12 -6.61
C ARG A 260 4.04 14.06 -7.49
N LYS A 261 3.49 12.84 -7.73
CA LYS A 261 2.25 12.64 -8.50
C LYS A 261 1.03 13.23 -7.79
N VAL A 262 0.85 12.93 -6.51
CA VAL A 262 -0.23 13.48 -5.69
C VAL A 262 -0.17 15.00 -5.65
N LYS A 263 1.02 15.58 -5.41
CA LYS A 263 1.22 17.03 -5.43
C LYS A 263 0.90 17.65 -6.79
N ALA A 264 1.23 16.97 -7.88
CA ALA A 264 0.93 17.45 -9.23
C ALA A 264 -0.57 17.44 -9.51
N ALA A 265 -1.26 16.35 -9.14
CA ALA A 265 -2.71 16.22 -9.30
C ALA A 265 -3.48 17.30 -8.50
N PHE A 266 -3.10 17.52 -7.25
CA PHE A 266 -3.76 18.53 -6.39
C PHE A 266 -3.48 19.99 -6.76
N LYS A 267 -2.63 20.25 -7.77
CA LYS A 267 -2.46 21.56 -8.38
C LYS A 267 -3.49 21.86 -9.47
N ASP A 268 -4.17 20.85 -9.97
CA ASP A 268 -5.24 21.03 -10.95
C ASP A 268 -6.49 21.59 -10.24
N THR A 269 -6.58 22.92 -10.22
CA THR A 269 -7.66 23.65 -9.56
C THR A 269 -9.01 23.51 -10.25
N SER A 270 -9.08 22.91 -11.42
CA SER A 270 -10.34 22.56 -12.08
C SER A 270 -11.01 21.32 -11.48
N ARG A 271 -10.24 20.52 -10.75
CA ARG A 271 -10.70 19.26 -10.15
C ARG A 271 -10.60 19.24 -8.63
N TYR A 272 -9.58 19.90 -8.09
CA TYR A 272 -9.23 19.82 -6.68
C TYR A 272 -8.99 21.20 -6.06
N LEU A 273 -9.46 21.39 -4.85
CA LEU A 273 -9.02 22.44 -3.95
C LEU A 273 -8.10 21.80 -2.90
N ALA A 274 -6.80 22.05 -2.99
CA ALA A 274 -5.83 21.51 -2.03
C ALA A 274 -6.08 22.09 -0.62
N LEU A 275 -6.31 21.22 0.34
CA LEU A 275 -6.48 21.58 1.77
C LEU A 275 -5.13 21.70 2.47
N THR A 276 -4.12 20.93 2.03
CA THR A 276 -2.77 20.96 2.57
C THR A 276 -1.80 21.63 1.59
N ARG A 277 -1.19 22.77 1.97
CA ARG A 277 -0.15 23.45 1.15
C ARG A 277 1.16 22.65 1.13
N LYS A 278 1.55 22.09 2.29
CA LYS A 278 2.69 21.21 2.49
C LYS A 278 2.19 19.84 2.90
N PRO A 279 2.94 18.75 2.67
CA PRO A 279 2.53 17.47 3.21
C PRO A 279 2.54 17.52 4.75
N VAL A 280 1.57 16.89 5.36
CA VAL A 280 1.54 16.64 6.81
C VAL A 280 2.41 15.41 7.07
N GLN A 281 3.25 15.46 8.08
CA GLN A 281 4.17 14.38 8.48
C GLN A 281 3.92 14.02 9.93
N ALA A 282 4.36 12.83 10.32
CA ALA A 282 4.25 12.36 11.70
C ALA A 282 5.07 13.23 12.65
N GLY A 283 4.58 13.37 13.87
CA GLY A 283 5.35 13.94 14.97
C GLY A 283 6.34 12.92 15.56
N GLU A 284 7.31 13.41 16.34
CA GLU A 284 8.37 12.58 16.96
C GLU A 284 7.81 11.40 17.76
N GLU A 285 6.69 11.59 18.44
CA GLU A 285 6.05 10.55 19.25
C GLU A 285 5.56 9.38 18.39
N GLU A 286 4.95 9.67 17.24
CA GLU A 286 4.52 8.64 16.29
C GLU A 286 5.72 7.98 15.60
N GLU A 287 6.72 8.75 15.18
CA GLU A 287 7.94 8.21 14.56
C GLU A 287 8.70 7.24 15.47
N ASN A 288 8.66 7.45 16.77
CA ASN A 288 9.27 6.56 17.75
C ASN A 288 8.48 5.26 17.94
N ARG A 289 7.14 5.33 17.84
CA ARG A 289 6.24 4.15 17.97
C ARG A 289 6.07 3.38 16.67
N ASN A 290 6.06 4.08 15.53
CA ASN A 290 5.82 3.51 14.21
C ASN A 290 6.89 3.98 13.22
N ALA A 291 7.91 3.16 13.01
CA ALA A 291 9.02 3.50 12.11
C ALA A 291 8.60 3.80 10.66
N ARG A 292 7.42 3.32 10.22
CA ARG A 292 6.88 3.59 8.88
C ARG A 292 6.42 5.02 8.71
N SER A 293 5.98 5.68 9.78
CA SER A 293 5.51 7.07 9.73
C SER A 293 6.62 8.07 9.37
N ARG A 294 7.89 7.72 9.56
CA ARG A 294 9.04 8.58 9.24
C ARG A 294 9.09 9.05 7.79
N SER A 295 8.65 8.22 6.85
CA SER A 295 8.62 8.56 5.43
C SER A 295 7.25 9.03 4.95
N ALA A 296 6.22 8.92 5.78
CA ALA A 296 4.85 9.23 5.44
C ALA A 296 4.65 10.73 5.16
N LYS A 297 3.87 11.00 4.12
CA LYS A 297 3.46 12.34 3.70
C LYS A 297 1.98 12.33 3.36
N LEU A 298 1.18 12.89 4.22
CA LEU A 298 -0.24 13.04 3.97
C LEU A 298 -0.53 14.31 3.19
N ARG A 299 -1.32 14.18 2.15
CA ARG A 299 -1.93 15.31 1.43
C ARG A 299 -3.44 15.15 1.37
N ALA A 300 -4.15 16.26 1.52
CA ALA A 300 -5.58 16.31 1.44
C ALA A 300 -6.04 17.38 0.44
N ALA A 301 -7.10 17.05 -0.27
CA ALA A 301 -7.81 17.96 -1.15
C ALA A 301 -9.31 17.66 -1.11
N LYS A 302 -10.12 18.60 -1.55
CA LYS A 302 -11.54 18.38 -1.79
C LYS A 302 -11.86 18.58 -3.26
N LYS A 303 -12.91 17.91 -3.73
CA LYS A 303 -13.44 18.10 -5.08
C LYS A 303 -14.01 19.51 -5.21
N VAL A 304 -13.72 20.16 -6.31
CA VAL A 304 -14.36 21.40 -6.77
C VAL A 304 -15.73 21.14 -7.37
#